data_6672d9953fb7e4f8bf4578564115bd7f
#
_entry.id   6672d9953fb7e4f8bf4578564115bd7f
#
_cell.length_a   1.000
_cell.length_b   1.000
_cell.length_c   1.000
_cell.angle_alpha   90.00
_cell.angle_beta   90.00
_cell.angle_gamma   90.00
#
_symmetry.space_group_name_H-M   'P 1'
#
loop_
_entity.id
_entity.type
_entity.pdbx_description
1 polymer ?
#
loop_
_entity_poly.entity_id
_entity_poly.type
_entity_poly.pdbx_seq_one_letter_code
_entity_poly.pdbx_strand_id
1 'polypeptide(L)'
;MKLADALSLIRDIPDYPRPGILFKDITPLLANPTAYSTVIKAFATQIDDVDVIAGIEARGFIFAAAIALEKNAGFVPFRKSGKLPFETIGAKYGLEYGEDEIEVHIDAFANGKSVVIVDDVLATGGTITAALELAERSGAVVKSVHVLFEISGLGGREVIAKRFPNVEIKSLVTS
;
A
#
# COMPACT_ATOMS: atom_id res chain seq x y z
N MET A 1 12.27 3.06 -20.27
CA MET A 1 10.81 3.08 -20.54
C MET A 1 10.22 4.28 -19.85
N LYS A 2 9.27 4.98 -20.47
CA LYS A 2 8.50 6.04 -19.77
C LYS A 2 7.51 5.41 -18.80
N LEU A 3 7.15 6.14 -17.73
CA LEU A 3 6.19 5.64 -16.75
C LEU A 3 4.82 5.29 -17.39
N ALA A 4 4.34 6.14 -18.29
CA ALA A 4 3.08 5.89 -19.00
C ALA A 4 3.10 4.57 -19.79
N ASP A 5 4.23 4.24 -20.44
CA ASP A 5 4.38 2.98 -21.19
C ASP A 5 4.38 1.77 -20.24
N ALA A 6 5.01 1.90 -19.06
CA ALA A 6 4.99 0.86 -18.03
C ALA A 6 3.57 0.62 -17.51
N LEU A 7 2.85 1.70 -17.22
CA LEU A 7 1.48 1.63 -16.70
C LEU A 7 0.48 1.11 -17.72
N SER A 8 0.72 1.29 -19.03
CA SER A 8 -0.13 0.75 -20.09
C SER A 8 -0.12 -0.78 -20.18
N LEU A 9 0.82 -1.45 -19.50
CA LEU A 9 0.85 -2.92 -19.38
C LEU A 9 -0.17 -3.46 -18.36
N ILE A 10 -0.80 -2.58 -17.57
CA ILE A 10 -1.84 -2.99 -16.64
C ILE A 10 -3.08 -3.36 -17.43
N ARG A 11 -3.62 -4.54 -17.17
CA ARG A 11 -4.73 -5.11 -17.92
C ARG A 11 -6.04 -4.89 -17.19
N ASP A 12 -7.04 -4.39 -17.91
CA ASP A 12 -8.39 -4.24 -17.41
C ASP A 12 -9.17 -5.55 -17.58
N ILE A 13 -9.69 -6.08 -16.47
CA ILE A 13 -10.52 -7.27 -16.44
C ILE A 13 -11.92 -6.84 -15.99
N PRO A 14 -12.89 -6.73 -16.90
CA PRO A 14 -14.26 -6.40 -16.52
C PRO A 14 -14.93 -7.53 -15.75
N ASP A 15 -15.88 -7.18 -14.90
CA ASP A 15 -16.73 -8.08 -14.15
C ASP A 15 -15.98 -9.11 -13.27
N TYR A 16 -14.83 -8.74 -12.71
CA TYR A 16 -14.06 -9.58 -11.81
C TYR A 16 -13.80 -8.86 -10.47
N PRO A 17 -13.96 -9.55 -9.31
CA PRO A 17 -14.45 -10.92 -9.10
C PRO A 17 -15.97 -11.04 -9.18
N ARG A 18 -16.67 -9.92 -9.45
CA ARG A 18 -18.14 -9.84 -9.54
C ARG A 18 -18.55 -8.90 -10.66
N PRO A 19 -19.75 -9.07 -11.23
CA PRO A 19 -20.29 -8.14 -12.21
C PRO A 19 -20.24 -6.67 -11.72
N GLY A 20 -19.85 -5.76 -12.61
CA GLY A 20 -19.73 -4.34 -12.36
C GLY A 20 -18.39 -3.88 -11.77
N ILE A 21 -17.49 -4.80 -11.42
CA ILE A 21 -16.14 -4.46 -10.93
C ILE A 21 -15.14 -4.52 -12.09
N LEU A 22 -14.39 -3.44 -12.28
CA LEU A 22 -13.25 -3.40 -13.20
C LEU A 22 -11.97 -3.67 -12.41
N PHE A 23 -11.44 -4.88 -12.54
CA PHE A 23 -10.21 -5.28 -11.85
C PHE A 23 -8.98 -4.87 -12.65
N LYS A 24 -8.01 -4.28 -11.98
CA LYS A 24 -6.71 -3.90 -12.55
C LYS A 24 -5.69 -5.01 -12.31
N ASP A 25 -5.41 -5.78 -13.34
CA ASP A 25 -4.41 -6.86 -13.29
C ASP A 25 -3.02 -6.30 -13.59
N ILE A 26 -2.19 -6.30 -12.56
CA ILE A 26 -0.80 -5.81 -12.62
C ILE A 26 0.20 -6.86 -13.08
N THR A 27 -0.21 -8.11 -13.28
CA THR A 27 0.73 -9.20 -13.57
C THR A 27 1.54 -9.00 -14.86
N PRO A 28 1.00 -8.43 -15.96
CA PRO A 28 1.82 -8.14 -17.15
C PRO A 28 2.89 -7.06 -16.89
N LEU A 29 2.59 -6.07 -16.05
CA LEU A 29 3.57 -5.05 -15.63
C LEU A 29 4.67 -5.71 -14.80
N LEU A 30 4.33 -6.55 -13.83
CA LEU A 30 5.30 -7.24 -12.97
C LEU A 30 6.20 -8.21 -13.77
N ALA A 31 5.65 -8.87 -14.78
CA ALA A 31 6.39 -9.80 -15.64
C ALA A 31 7.40 -9.09 -16.58
N ASN A 32 7.27 -7.78 -16.77
CA ASN A 32 8.19 -7.00 -17.60
C ASN A 32 9.24 -6.30 -16.70
N PRO A 33 10.52 -6.73 -16.73
CA PRO A 33 11.53 -6.21 -15.82
C PRO A 33 11.78 -4.72 -15.96
N THR A 34 11.67 -4.18 -17.18
CA THR A 34 11.85 -2.74 -17.43
C THR A 34 10.67 -1.93 -16.90
N ALA A 35 9.44 -2.40 -17.09
CA ALA A 35 8.24 -1.74 -16.59
C ALA A 35 8.20 -1.74 -15.06
N TYR A 36 8.45 -2.89 -14.45
CA TYR A 36 8.49 -3.02 -13.00
C TYR A 36 9.55 -2.10 -12.38
N SER A 37 10.79 -2.13 -12.90
CA SER A 37 11.85 -1.21 -12.45
C SER A 37 11.46 0.26 -12.63
N THR A 38 10.78 0.62 -13.73
CA THR A 38 10.32 1.99 -13.97
C THR A 38 9.32 2.44 -12.91
N VAL A 39 8.37 1.58 -12.55
CA VAL A 39 7.36 1.88 -11.51
C VAL A 39 8.02 1.99 -10.13
N ILE A 40 8.93 1.09 -9.77
CA ILE A 40 9.66 1.16 -8.49
C ILE A 40 10.41 2.48 -8.37
N LYS A 41 11.14 2.88 -9.41
CA LYS A 41 11.86 4.17 -9.43
C LYS A 41 10.93 5.37 -9.35
N ALA A 42 9.77 5.30 -10.00
CA ALA A 42 8.77 6.35 -9.91
C ALA A 42 8.24 6.53 -8.48
N PHE A 43 8.01 5.44 -7.75
CA PHE A 43 7.69 5.51 -6.32
C PHE A 43 8.87 6.08 -5.51
N ALA A 44 10.06 5.53 -5.69
CA ALA A 44 11.23 5.90 -4.91
C ALA A 44 11.58 7.39 -5.04
N THR A 45 11.36 8.00 -6.22
CA THR A 45 11.58 9.45 -6.42
C THR A 45 10.58 10.35 -5.68
N GLN A 46 9.44 9.83 -5.26
CA GLN A 46 8.42 10.57 -4.52
C GLN A 46 8.54 10.37 -3.00
N ILE A 47 9.43 9.50 -2.56
CA ILE A 47 9.64 9.13 -1.17
C ILE A 47 10.95 9.76 -0.69
N ASP A 48 10.87 10.60 0.34
CA ASP A 48 12.03 11.11 1.04
C ASP A 48 12.76 10.00 1.82
N ASP A 49 13.86 10.33 2.49
CA ASP A 49 14.57 9.35 3.31
C ASP A 49 13.70 8.94 4.51
N VAL A 50 13.55 7.62 4.66
CA VAL A 50 12.76 7.00 5.73
C VAL A 50 13.46 5.74 6.25
N ASP A 51 13.18 5.37 7.50
CA ASP A 51 13.74 4.16 8.10
C ASP A 51 13.12 2.89 7.52
N VAL A 52 11.82 2.93 7.19
CA VAL A 52 11.05 1.75 6.83
C VAL A 52 10.04 2.05 5.71
N ILE A 53 9.94 1.13 4.78
CA ILE A 53 8.82 1.01 3.85
C ILE A 53 7.93 -0.15 4.33
N ALA A 54 6.69 0.14 4.66
CA ALA A 54 5.74 -0.87 5.10
C ALA A 54 4.77 -1.22 3.96
N GLY A 55 4.58 -2.51 3.71
CA GLY A 55 3.69 -2.99 2.64
C GLY A 55 2.45 -3.70 3.18
N ILE A 56 1.32 -3.56 2.51
CA ILE A 56 0.07 -4.23 2.87
C ILE A 56 -0.09 -5.53 2.06
N GLU A 57 -0.45 -6.64 2.74
CA GLU A 57 -0.69 -7.94 2.10
C GLU A 57 -1.90 -7.86 1.16
N ALA A 58 -1.77 -8.35 -0.05
CA ALA A 58 -0.64 -9.08 -0.58
C ALA A 58 0.13 -8.28 -1.65
N ARG A 59 -0.57 -7.54 -2.52
CA ARG A 59 0.03 -6.87 -3.69
C ARG A 59 0.92 -5.69 -3.30
N GLY A 60 0.62 -5.04 -2.19
CA GLY A 60 1.47 -3.98 -1.62
C GLY A 60 2.89 -4.45 -1.30
N PHE A 61 3.08 -5.72 -0.90
CA PHE A 61 4.41 -6.28 -0.62
C PHE A 61 5.35 -6.23 -1.82
N ILE A 62 4.81 -6.48 -3.02
CA ILE A 62 5.58 -6.55 -4.25
C ILE A 62 6.29 -5.22 -4.52
N PHE A 63 5.58 -4.12 -4.32
CA PHE A 63 6.11 -2.78 -4.50
C PHE A 63 6.95 -2.34 -3.29
N ALA A 64 6.42 -2.51 -2.08
CA ALA A 64 7.08 -2.06 -0.85
C ALA A 64 8.46 -2.69 -0.65
N ALA A 65 8.61 -3.99 -0.86
CA ALA A 65 9.89 -4.67 -0.72
C ALA A 65 10.94 -4.16 -1.74
N ALA A 66 10.53 -3.94 -2.99
CA ALA A 66 11.42 -3.43 -4.02
C ALA A 66 11.78 -1.95 -3.79
N ILE A 67 10.84 -1.13 -3.32
CA ILE A 67 11.08 0.28 -2.94
C ILE A 67 12.04 0.34 -1.74
N ALA A 68 11.87 -0.54 -0.74
CA ALA A 68 12.75 -0.59 0.42
C ALA A 68 14.22 -0.84 0.00
N LEU A 69 14.45 -1.78 -0.91
CA LEU A 69 15.78 -2.02 -1.48
C LEU A 69 16.31 -0.81 -2.25
N GLU A 70 15.51 -0.19 -3.12
CA GLU A 70 15.90 0.98 -3.91
C GLU A 70 16.24 2.19 -3.01
N LYS A 71 15.54 2.33 -1.86
CA LYS A 71 15.75 3.41 -0.89
C LYS A 71 16.76 3.07 0.21
N ASN A 72 17.33 1.85 0.24
CA ASN A 72 18.17 1.36 1.34
C ASN A 72 17.48 1.49 2.72
N ALA A 73 16.17 1.22 2.75
CA ALA A 73 15.32 1.25 3.94
C ALA A 73 14.94 -0.18 4.40
N GLY A 74 14.47 -0.32 5.64
CA GLY A 74 13.89 -1.57 6.11
C GLY A 74 12.54 -1.86 5.45
N PHE A 75 12.11 -3.13 5.46
CA PHE A 75 10.78 -3.54 5.02
C PHE A 75 9.98 -4.14 6.19
N VAL A 76 8.74 -3.68 6.37
CA VAL A 76 7.79 -4.24 7.36
C VAL A 76 6.49 -4.64 6.66
N PRO A 77 6.03 -5.90 6.84
CA PRO A 77 4.76 -6.35 6.29
C PRO A 77 3.58 -6.09 7.24
N PHE A 78 2.51 -5.49 6.75
CA PHE A 78 1.19 -5.61 7.36
C PHE A 78 0.50 -6.84 6.79
N ARG A 79 0.17 -7.82 7.63
CA ARG A 79 -0.31 -9.12 7.19
C ARG A 79 -1.76 -9.38 7.60
N LYS A 80 -2.42 -10.25 6.87
CA LYS A 80 -3.70 -10.83 7.30
C LYS A 80 -3.53 -11.58 8.62
N SER A 81 -4.55 -11.54 9.46
CA SER A 81 -4.52 -12.15 10.81
C SER A 81 -4.05 -13.61 10.80
N GLY A 82 -3.20 -13.96 11.77
CA GLY A 82 -2.64 -15.30 11.93
C GLY A 82 -1.49 -15.66 10.98
N LYS A 83 -0.92 -14.69 10.24
CA LYS A 83 0.20 -14.93 9.33
C LYS A 83 1.57 -14.57 9.89
N LEU A 84 1.62 -13.88 11.02
CA LEU A 84 2.86 -13.49 11.68
C LEU A 84 3.17 -14.42 12.86
N PRO A 85 4.44 -14.86 13.03
CA PRO A 85 4.78 -15.90 14.01
C PRO A 85 5.12 -15.37 15.42
N PHE A 86 5.27 -14.04 15.58
CA PHE A 86 5.59 -13.43 16.87
C PHE A 86 4.39 -12.63 17.39
N GLU A 87 4.51 -11.95 18.54
CA GLU A 87 3.45 -11.12 19.12
C GLU A 87 3.05 -10.00 18.17
N THR A 88 1.74 -9.83 17.97
CA THR A 88 1.16 -8.87 17.03
C THR A 88 0.17 -7.95 17.69
N ILE A 89 -0.05 -6.80 17.06
CA ILE A 89 -1.25 -6.01 17.24
C ILE A 89 -2.04 -6.01 15.94
N GLY A 90 -3.37 -6.09 16.05
CA GLY A 90 -4.29 -6.13 14.93
C GLY A 90 -5.19 -4.91 14.83
N ALA A 91 -5.67 -4.61 13.64
CA ALA A 91 -6.74 -3.67 13.35
C ALA A 91 -7.73 -4.27 12.35
N LYS A 92 -9.01 -4.22 12.74
CA LYS A 92 -10.12 -4.65 11.88
C LYS A 92 -10.54 -3.52 10.97
N TYR A 93 -10.97 -3.87 9.77
CA TYR A 93 -11.55 -2.92 8.82
C TYR A 93 -12.73 -3.56 8.10
N GLY A 94 -13.74 -2.72 7.82
CA GLY A 94 -14.92 -3.15 7.10
C GLY A 94 -14.62 -3.40 5.63
N LEU A 95 -15.11 -4.51 5.13
CA LEU A 95 -15.27 -4.78 3.71
C LEU A 95 -16.72 -4.55 3.33
N GLU A 96 -17.00 -4.43 2.03
CA GLU A 96 -18.37 -4.32 1.52
C GLU A 96 -19.27 -5.48 2.02
N TYR A 97 -18.65 -6.64 2.34
CA TYR A 97 -19.31 -7.82 2.91
C TYR A 97 -18.41 -8.49 3.96
N GLY A 98 -18.48 -8.00 5.20
CA GLY A 98 -17.76 -8.59 6.33
C GLY A 98 -16.67 -7.68 6.92
N GLU A 99 -15.95 -8.22 7.88
CA GLU A 99 -14.77 -7.60 8.47
C GLU A 99 -13.54 -8.40 8.08
N ASP A 100 -12.44 -7.72 7.85
CA ASP A 100 -11.14 -8.33 7.69
C ASP A 100 -10.17 -7.69 8.71
N GLU A 101 -9.06 -8.33 8.96
CA GLU A 101 -8.08 -7.88 9.94
C GLU A 101 -6.68 -7.96 9.37
N ILE A 102 -5.92 -6.89 9.58
CA ILE A 102 -4.46 -6.91 9.36
C ILE A 102 -3.75 -6.72 10.69
N GLU A 103 -2.54 -7.24 10.76
CA GLU A 103 -1.69 -7.21 11.94
C GLU A 103 -0.24 -6.88 11.58
N VAL A 104 0.48 -6.42 12.58
CA VAL A 104 1.92 -6.14 12.51
C VAL A 104 2.58 -6.59 13.82
N HIS A 105 3.84 -6.98 13.77
CA HIS A 105 4.61 -7.29 14.99
C HIS A 105 4.69 -6.06 15.92
N ILE A 106 4.59 -6.30 17.23
CA ILE A 106 4.60 -5.23 18.23
C ILE A 106 5.90 -4.41 18.24
N ASP A 107 6.99 -4.98 17.80
CA ASP A 107 8.33 -4.38 17.76
C ASP A 107 8.73 -3.84 16.37
N ALA A 108 7.84 -3.91 15.38
CA ALA A 108 8.14 -3.57 13.98
C ALA A 108 8.66 -2.14 13.80
N PHE A 109 8.11 -1.18 14.56
CA PHE A 109 8.43 0.24 14.45
C PHE A 109 9.04 0.81 15.75
N ALA A 110 9.74 -0.02 16.51
CA ALA A 110 10.38 0.41 17.74
C ALA A 110 11.23 1.68 17.56
N ASN A 111 11.25 2.54 18.60
CA ASN A 111 12.02 3.79 18.64
C ASN A 111 11.55 4.93 17.70
N GLY A 112 10.28 4.96 17.33
CA GLY A 112 9.71 6.08 16.58
C GLY A 112 10.22 6.16 15.13
N LYS A 113 10.40 5.01 14.47
CA LYS A 113 10.86 4.94 13.08
C LYS A 113 9.95 5.71 12.14
N SER A 114 10.55 6.43 11.21
CA SER A 114 9.85 7.05 10.10
C SER A 114 9.43 6.00 9.07
N VAL A 115 8.16 6.04 8.65
CA VAL A 115 7.55 4.99 7.82
C VAL A 115 6.79 5.58 6.66
N VAL A 116 6.94 4.96 5.49
CA VAL A 116 6.04 5.13 4.35
C VAL A 116 5.25 3.83 4.15
N ILE A 117 3.94 3.95 4.02
CA ILE A 117 3.05 2.81 3.77
C ILE A 117 2.79 2.70 2.27
N VAL A 118 2.88 1.49 1.73
CA VAL A 118 2.70 1.21 0.30
C VAL A 118 1.65 0.13 0.11
N ASP A 119 0.71 0.40 -0.79
CA ASP A 119 -0.23 -0.60 -1.32
C ASP A 119 -0.34 -0.46 -2.84
N ASP A 120 -1.01 -1.38 -3.49
CA ASP A 120 -1.25 -1.27 -4.93
C ASP A 120 -2.48 -0.42 -5.26
N VAL A 121 -3.52 -0.41 -4.42
CA VAL A 121 -4.77 0.29 -4.71
C VAL A 121 -5.33 1.03 -3.49
N LEU A 122 -5.74 2.27 -3.72
CA LEU A 122 -6.65 3.00 -2.86
C LEU A 122 -8.06 2.92 -3.45
N ALA A 123 -8.93 2.15 -2.80
CA ALA A 123 -10.36 2.06 -3.12
C ALA A 123 -11.19 2.79 -2.06
N THR A 124 -11.81 2.08 -1.14
CA THR A 124 -12.63 2.66 -0.06
C THR A 124 -11.83 3.24 1.11
N GLY A 125 -10.53 2.98 1.17
CA GLY A 125 -9.62 3.48 2.20
C GLY A 125 -9.58 2.68 3.50
N GLY A 126 -10.42 1.66 3.67
CA GLY A 126 -10.50 0.89 4.92
C GLY A 126 -9.19 0.22 5.31
N THR A 127 -8.58 -0.52 4.39
CA THR A 127 -7.32 -1.24 4.64
C THR A 127 -6.16 -0.29 4.97
N ILE A 128 -6.03 0.81 4.23
CA ILE A 128 -4.99 1.81 4.47
C ILE A 128 -5.22 2.51 5.82
N THR A 129 -6.48 2.81 6.18
CA THR A 129 -6.82 3.37 7.49
C THR A 129 -6.39 2.44 8.62
N ALA A 130 -6.65 1.13 8.49
CA ALA A 130 -6.22 0.13 9.47
C ALA A 130 -4.67 0.06 9.57
N ALA A 131 -3.96 0.12 8.46
CA ALA A 131 -2.50 0.13 8.45
C ALA A 131 -1.92 1.39 9.12
N LEU A 132 -2.52 2.56 8.88
CA LEU A 132 -2.16 3.82 9.55
C LEU A 132 -2.37 3.72 11.06
N GLU A 133 -3.52 3.18 11.50
CA GLU A 133 -3.81 2.95 12.92
C GLU A 133 -2.78 2.04 13.59
N LEU A 134 -2.44 0.94 12.93
CA LEU A 134 -1.42 0.02 13.45
C LEU A 134 -0.04 0.66 13.54
N ALA A 135 0.35 1.43 12.52
CA ALA A 135 1.61 2.15 12.53
C ALA A 135 1.69 3.13 13.71
N GLU A 136 0.64 3.94 13.94
CA GLU A 136 0.59 4.85 15.09
C GLU A 136 0.64 4.11 16.44
N ARG A 137 -0.17 3.04 16.59
CA ARG A 137 -0.21 2.22 17.80
C ARG A 137 1.12 1.54 18.11
N SER A 138 1.91 1.24 17.06
CA SER A 138 3.27 0.67 17.17
C SER A 138 4.36 1.73 17.37
N GLY A 139 3.99 3.00 17.46
CA GLY A 139 4.93 4.10 17.67
C GLY A 139 5.67 4.59 16.42
N ALA A 140 5.21 4.26 15.23
CA ALA A 140 5.77 4.76 13.98
C ALA A 140 5.44 6.24 13.73
N VAL A 141 6.32 6.95 13.04
CA VAL A 141 6.07 8.28 12.48
C VAL A 141 5.75 8.13 11.00
N VAL A 142 4.46 8.04 10.67
CA VAL A 142 4.04 7.90 9.26
C VAL A 142 4.28 9.19 8.50
N LYS A 143 5.03 9.12 7.41
CA LYS A 143 5.36 10.25 6.53
C LYS A 143 4.34 10.42 5.41
N SER A 144 4.00 9.34 4.73
CA SER A 144 3.05 9.33 3.61
C SER A 144 2.54 7.92 3.31
N VAL A 145 1.52 7.87 2.48
CA VAL A 145 0.99 6.64 1.86
C VAL A 145 1.18 6.72 0.35
N HIS A 146 1.66 5.66 -0.27
CA HIS A 146 1.84 5.57 -1.70
C HIS A 146 1.07 4.40 -2.28
N VAL A 147 0.34 4.63 -3.37
CA VAL A 147 -0.41 3.58 -4.08
C VAL A 147 -0.15 3.65 -5.58
N LEU A 148 -0.21 2.49 -6.24
CA LEU A 148 -0.10 2.44 -7.69
C LEU A 148 -1.33 3.08 -8.33
N PHE A 149 -2.52 2.72 -7.84
CA PHE A 149 -3.80 3.26 -8.32
C PHE A 149 -4.62 3.89 -7.21
N GLU A 150 -5.37 4.91 -7.61
CA GLU A 150 -6.51 5.40 -6.87
C GLU A 150 -7.76 5.23 -7.73
N ILE A 151 -8.78 4.57 -7.19
CA ILE A 151 -10.08 4.41 -7.85
C ILE A 151 -10.95 5.60 -7.48
N SER A 152 -11.24 6.45 -8.47
CA SER A 152 -12.10 7.63 -8.31
C SER A 152 -13.52 7.22 -7.89
N GLY A 153 -14.16 8.09 -7.09
CA GLY A 153 -15.57 7.90 -6.70
C GLY A 153 -15.83 6.94 -5.55
N LEU A 154 -14.82 6.24 -5.01
CA LEU A 154 -14.98 5.38 -3.84
C LEU A 154 -14.70 6.08 -2.49
N GLY A 155 -14.27 7.33 -2.51
CA GLY A 155 -14.11 8.17 -1.32
C GLY A 155 -12.98 7.76 -0.37
N GLY A 156 -12.00 6.98 -0.84
CA GLY A 156 -10.94 6.47 0.02
C GLY A 156 -10.09 7.55 0.69
N ARG A 157 -9.77 8.65 -0.02
CA ARG A 157 -9.04 9.79 0.57
C ARG A 157 -9.82 10.47 1.67
N GLU A 158 -11.12 10.67 1.45
CA GLU A 158 -12.02 11.31 2.41
C GLU A 158 -12.16 10.47 3.68
N VAL A 159 -12.21 9.13 3.53
CA VAL A 159 -12.24 8.20 4.66
C VAL A 159 -10.97 8.31 5.48
N ILE A 160 -9.81 8.29 4.83
CA ILE A 160 -8.51 8.40 5.51
C ILE A 160 -8.36 9.78 6.14
N ALA A 161 -8.67 10.86 5.43
CA ALA A 161 -8.50 12.24 5.91
C ALA A 161 -9.35 12.57 7.15
N LYS A 162 -10.48 11.89 7.36
CA LYS A 162 -11.28 12.07 8.60
C LYS A 162 -10.51 11.73 9.86
N ARG A 163 -9.63 10.73 9.81
CA ARG A 163 -8.87 10.25 10.96
C ARG A 163 -7.40 10.68 10.92
N PHE A 164 -6.84 10.77 9.72
CA PHE A 164 -5.43 11.10 9.47
C PHE A 164 -5.30 12.29 8.51
N PRO A 165 -5.75 13.51 8.93
CA PRO A 165 -5.84 14.66 8.02
C PRO A 165 -4.47 15.17 7.56
N ASN A 166 -3.39 14.84 8.27
CA ASN A 166 -2.03 15.31 7.99
C ASN A 166 -1.19 14.29 7.20
N VAL A 167 -1.74 13.11 6.90
CA VAL A 167 -1.01 12.09 6.12
C VAL A 167 -1.19 12.37 4.63
N GLU A 168 -0.09 12.61 3.95
CA GLU A 168 -0.08 12.78 2.50
C GLU A 168 -0.30 11.43 1.81
N ILE A 169 -1.21 11.41 0.81
CA ILE A 169 -1.46 10.24 -0.02
C ILE A 169 -1.06 10.55 -1.45
N LYS A 170 -0.17 9.74 -2.02
CA LYS A 170 0.29 9.84 -3.41
C LYS A 170 -0.12 8.62 -4.20
N SER A 171 -0.65 8.84 -5.39
CA SER A 171 -0.97 7.79 -6.37
C SER A 171 -0.17 8.00 -7.65
N LEU A 172 0.33 6.93 -8.27
CA LEU A 172 0.96 7.04 -9.59
C LEU A 172 -0.09 7.19 -10.70
N VAL A 173 -1.28 6.64 -10.49
CA VAL A 173 -2.42 6.72 -11.41
C VAL A 173 -3.70 7.00 -10.63
N THR A 174 -4.54 7.91 -11.16
CA THR A 174 -5.92 8.08 -10.73
C THR A 174 -6.84 7.69 -11.89
N SER A 175 -7.76 6.78 -11.67
CA SER A 175 -8.67 6.24 -12.68
C SER A 175 -10.12 6.55 -12.38
#